data_2306145b5293781fe7ed4810ae1d0c6c
#
_entry.id   2306145b5293781fe7ed4810ae1d0c6c
#
_cell.length_a   1.000
_cell.length_b   1.000
_cell.length_c   1.000
_cell.angle_alpha   90.00
_cell.angle_beta   90.00
_cell.angle_gamma   90.00
#
_symmetry.space_group_name_H-M   'P 1'
#
loop_
_entity.id
_entity.type
_entity.pdbx_description
1 polymer ?
#
loop_
_entity_poly.entity_id
_entity_poly.type
_entity_poly.pdbx_seq_one_letter_code
_entity_poly.pdbx_strand_id
1 'polypeptide(L)'
;MKKALGPVILAYPMPAFLVAAYDEEGKANIMTAAWGGICCSNPPCIAVSVRPERWTHKAIVARKAFTVCVPSAAQAAMVDFAGMVSGAGEDKFSATGLTAVRSKVVDAPYVDECPLVLECKLQATLELGSHTQFVGRILNVGIETGCLNESGQPDMYRIDPLLYDGGQKQYCRVGEPLGKAFSLGRRYGL
;
A
#
# COMPACT_ATOMS: atom_id res chain seq x y z
N MET A 1 5.05 33.33 -4.82
CA MET A 1 4.04 33.35 -5.91
C MET A 1 3.69 31.91 -6.26
N LYS A 2 2.40 31.55 -6.45
CA LYS A 2 1.97 30.22 -6.90
C LYS A 2 1.71 30.24 -8.39
N LYS A 3 2.12 29.15 -9.09
CA LYS A 3 1.80 28.91 -10.51
C LYS A 3 0.63 27.93 -10.58
N ALA A 4 -0.40 28.23 -11.39
CA ALA A 4 -1.49 27.30 -11.65
C ALA A 4 -1.02 26.19 -12.62
N LEU A 5 -1.28 24.93 -12.28
CA LEU A 5 -0.94 23.75 -13.07
C LEU A 5 -2.16 23.10 -13.74
N GLY A 6 -3.37 23.62 -13.47
CA GLY A 6 -4.61 22.99 -13.94
C GLY A 6 -4.95 21.71 -13.14
N PRO A 7 -5.89 20.88 -13.65
CA PRO A 7 -6.30 19.64 -12.99
C PRO A 7 -5.24 18.54 -13.21
N VAL A 8 -4.32 18.39 -12.27
CA VAL A 8 -3.25 17.40 -12.29
C VAL A 8 -3.31 16.46 -11.07
N ILE A 9 -2.81 15.24 -11.22
CA ILE A 9 -2.83 14.19 -10.20
C ILE A 9 -1.61 14.30 -9.26
N LEU A 10 -1.42 15.46 -8.64
CA LEU A 10 -0.30 15.73 -7.75
C LEU A 10 -0.80 15.91 -6.30
N ALA A 11 -0.48 14.96 -5.45
CA ALA A 11 -0.67 15.04 -4.01
C ALA A 11 0.48 14.32 -3.31
N TYR A 12 1.21 15.00 -2.46
CA TYR A 12 2.36 14.45 -1.75
C TYR A 12 2.12 14.38 -0.24
N PRO A 13 2.71 13.39 0.45
CA PRO A 13 3.47 12.24 -0.08
C PRO A 13 2.54 11.16 -0.66
N MET A 14 3.02 10.38 -1.66
CA MET A 14 2.32 9.20 -2.15
C MET A 14 3.01 7.95 -1.61
N PRO A 15 2.26 6.96 -1.10
CA PRO A 15 2.83 5.66 -0.75
C PRO A 15 3.23 4.88 -2.01
N ALA A 16 4.08 3.88 -1.84
CA ALA A 16 4.32 2.85 -2.84
C ALA A 16 3.93 1.49 -2.24
N PHE A 17 2.64 1.15 -2.26
CA PHE A 17 2.13 -0.11 -1.72
C PHE A 17 2.29 -1.27 -2.72
N LEU A 18 2.46 -2.49 -2.19
CA LEU A 18 2.18 -3.72 -2.93
C LEU A 18 0.79 -4.24 -2.51
N VAL A 19 -0.13 -4.25 -3.45
CA VAL A 19 -1.48 -4.81 -3.26
C VAL A 19 -1.47 -6.25 -3.76
N ALA A 20 -1.78 -7.21 -2.87
CA ALA A 20 -1.78 -8.62 -3.21
C ALA A 20 -3.19 -9.22 -3.14
N ALA A 21 -3.48 -10.12 -4.07
CA ALA A 21 -4.72 -10.88 -4.13
C ALA A 21 -4.49 -12.22 -4.83
N TYR A 22 -5.36 -13.20 -4.57
CA TYR A 22 -5.44 -14.43 -5.37
C TYR A 22 -6.36 -14.23 -6.58
N ASP A 23 -6.01 -14.85 -7.70
CA ASP A 23 -6.94 -14.98 -8.82
C ASP A 23 -8.02 -16.04 -8.54
N GLU A 24 -8.88 -16.28 -9.54
CA GLU A 24 -9.93 -17.29 -9.45
C GLU A 24 -9.39 -18.71 -9.27
N GLU A 25 -8.18 -18.98 -9.78
CA GLU A 25 -7.49 -20.25 -9.70
C GLU A 25 -6.66 -20.41 -8.41
N GLY A 26 -6.57 -19.36 -7.59
CA GLY A 26 -5.80 -19.35 -6.35
C GLY A 26 -4.32 -19.00 -6.52
N LYS A 27 -3.91 -18.51 -7.69
CA LYS A 27 -2.55 -18.03 -7.91
C LYS A 27 -2.37 -16.64 -7.28
N ALA A 28 -1.31 -16.49 -6.50
CA ALA A 28 -0.97 -15.21 -5.88
C ALA A 28 -0.42 -14.21 -6.90
N ASN A 29 -0.82 -12.95 -6.78
CA ASN A 29 -0.23 -11.87 -7.55
C ASN A 29 -0.13 -10.59 -6.72
N ILE A 30 0.81 -9.73 -7.09
CA ILE A 30 1.03 -8.40 -6.52
C ILE A 30 0.99 -7.32 -7.60
N MET A 31 0.60 -6.11 -7.21
CA MET A 31 0.75 -4.92 -8.04
C MET A 31 1.19 -3.73 -7.19
N THR A 32 1.92 -2.82 -7.78
CA THR A 32 2.29 -1.56 -7.15
C THR A 32 1.17 -0.55 -7.29
N ALA A 33 0.80 0.08 -6.17
CA ALA A 33 -0.23 1.11 -6.11
C ALA A 33 0.26 2.32 -5.30
N ALA A 34 0.20 3.51 -5.91
CA ALA A 34 0.55 4.77 -5.25
C ALA A 34 -0.70 5.53 -4.75
N TRP A 35 -1.89 5.16 -5.20
CA TRP A 35 -3.13 5.86 -4.85
C TRP A 35 -3.91 5.06 -3.83
N GLY A 36 -3.57 5.28 -2.55
CA GLY A 36 -4.18 4.62 -1.43
C GLY A 36 -3.84 5.28 -0.11
N GLY A 37 -4.59 4.93 0.92
CA GLY A 37 -4.36 5.42 2.28
C GLY A 37 -5.54 5.10 3.21
N ILE A 38 -5.33 5.29 4.51
CA ILE A 38 -6.40 5.13 5.51
C ILE A 38 -7.55 6.08 5.20
N CYS A 39 -8.77 5.58 5.14
CA CYS A 39 -9.96 6.35 4.79
C CYS A 39 -11.06 6.34 5.86
N CYS A 40 -10.97 5.48 6.87
CA CYS A 40 -11.89 5.44 8.02
C CYS A 40 -11.18 4.86 9.24
N SER A 41 -11.48 5.40 10.42
CA SER A 41 -10.93 4.93 11.70
C SER A 41 -11.84 3.93 12.44
N ASN A 42 -13.16 4.01 12.23
CA ASN A 42 -14.12 3.10 12.85
C ASN A 42 -15.31 2.82 11.92
N PRO A 43 -15.38 1.63 11.30
CA PRO A 43 -14.35 0.59 11.34
C PRO A 43 -13.05 1.02 10.64
N PRO A 44 -11.89 0.46 11.01
CA PRO A 44 -10.64 0.82 10.35
C PRO A 44 -10.65 0.36 8.89
N CYS A 45 -10.45 1.31 7.97
CA CYS A 45 -10.47 1.02 6.53
C CYS A 45 -9.32 1.72 5.81
N ILE A 46 -8.83 1.04 4.77
CA ILE A 46 -7.88 1.57 3.79
C ILE A 46 -8.51 1.56 2.40
N ALA A 47 -8.30 2.61 1.63
CA ALA A 47 -8.69 2.67 0.22
C ALA A 47 -7.48 2.45 -0.68
N VAL A 48 -7.69 1.76 -1.82
CA VAL A 48 -6.74 1.66 -2.93
C VAL A 48 -7.47 1.84 -4.24
N SER A 49 -6.93 2.66 -5.15
CA SER A 49 -7.52 2.90 -6.47
C SER A 49 -6.78 2.09 -7.53
N VAL A 50 -7.50 1.23 -8.22
CA VAL A 50 -6.95 0.27 -9.19
C VAL A 50 -7.69 0.43 -10.52
N ARG A 51 -6.95 0.43 -11.63
CA ARG A 51 -7.56 0.47 -12.96
C ARG A 51 -8.21 -0.87 -13.31
N PRO A 52 -9.38 -0.89 -13.97
CA PRO A 52 -10.08 -2.13 -14.36
C PRO A 52 -9.26 -3.10 -15.20
N GLU A 53 -8.34 -2.59 -16.04
CA GLU A 53 -7.46 -3.42 -16.86
C GLU A 53 -6.33 -4.12 -16.10
N ARG A 54 -6.10 -3.74 -14.82
CA ARG A 54 -5.09 -4.42 -14.00
C ARG A 54 -5.58 -5.78 -13.55
N TRP A 55 -4.73 -6.76 -13.65
CA TRP A 55 -5.02 -8.14 -13.27
C TRP A 55 -5.54 -8.25 -11.82
N THR A 56 -4.95 -7.51 -10.88
CA THR A 56 -5.35 -7.49 -9.46
C THR A 56 -6.77 -6.95 -9.25
N HIS A 57 -7.30 -6.10 -10.16
CA HIS A 57 -8.67 -5.61 -10.08
C HIS A 57 -9.68 -6.77 -10.07
N LYS A 58 -9.60 -7.67 -11.06
CA LYS A 58 -10.48 -8.84 -11.15
C LYS A 58 -10.32 -9.75 -9.94
N ALA A 59 -9.09 -9.95 -9.48
CA ALA A 59 -8.78 -10.75 -8.30
C ALA A 59 -9.48 -10.22 -7.03
N ILE A 60 -9.42 -8.92 -6.77
CA ILE A 60 -10.10 -8.29 -5.62
C ILE A 60 -11.62 -8.44 -5.74
N VAL A 61 -12.18 -8.25 -6.95
CA VAL A 61 -13.63 -8.40 -7.19
C VAL A 61 -14.09 -9.83 -6.93
N ALA A 62 -13.33 -10.84 -7.39
CA ALA A 62 -13.65 -12.24 -7.24
C ALA A 62 -13.56 -12.71 -5.78
N ARG A 63 -12.42 -12.42 -5.11
CA ARG A 63 -12.12 -12.90 -3.75
C ARG A 63 -12.73 -12.07 -2.64
N LYS A 64 -13.15 -10.84 -2.92
CA LYS A 64 -13.65 -9.90 -1.91
C LYS A 64 -12.67 -9.66 -0.76
N ALA A 65 -11.39 -9.85 -1.04
CA ALA A 65 -10.28 -9.73 -0.11
C ALA A 65 -8.99 -9.33 -0.82
N PHE A 66 -8.13 -8.62 -0.13
CA PHE A 66 -6.80 -8.24 -0.59
C PHE A 66 -5.93 -7.88 0.60
N THR A 67 -4.61 -7.84 0.41
CA THR A 67 -3.70 -7.26 1.39
C THR A 67 -3.03 -6.02 0.83
N VAL A 68 -2.69 -5.10 1.72
CA VAL A 68 -1.85 -3.94 1.42
C VAL A 68 -0.55 -4.12 2.19
N CYS A 69 0.51 -4.45 1.47
CA CYS A 69 1.84 -4.57 2.02
C CYS A 69 2.57 -3.24 1.86
N VAL A 70 3.22 -2.78 2.92
CA VAL A 70 4.04 -1.56 2.94
C VAL A 70 5.49 -1.99 2.82
N PRO A 71 6.11 -1.88 1.63
CA PRO A 71 7.50 -2.26 1.43
C PRO A 71 8.43 -1.21 2.04
N SER A 72 9.61 -1.67 2.46
CA SER A 72 10.70 -0.77 2.84
C SER A 72 11.39 -0.16 1.61
N ALA A 73 12.15 0.90 1.81
CA ALA A 73 12.93 1.54 0.75
C ALA A 73 13.98 0.60 0.12
N ALA A 74 14.45 -0.41 0.86
CA ALA A 74 15.36 -1.43 0.32
C ALA A 74 14.71 -2.30 -0.78
N GLN A 75 13.38 -2.37 -0.82
CA GLN A 75 12.60 -3.16 -1.77
C GLN A 75 12.19 -2.39 -3.03
N ALA A 76 12.70 -1.16 -3.23
CA ALA A 76 12.28 -0.27 -4.31
C ALA A 76 12.34 -0.92 -5.71
N ALA A 77 13.38 -1.68 -6.03
CA ALA A 77 13.51 -2.35 -7.33
C ALA A 77 12.42 -3.41 -7.56
N MET A 78 12.07 -4.19 -6.53
CA MET A 78 11.01 -5.21 -6.61
C MET A 78 9.63 -4.57 -6.75
N VAL A 79 9.40 -3.45 -6.04
CA VAL A 79 8.18 -2.65 -6.11
C VAL A 79 8.00 -2.05 -7.50
N ASP A 80 9.07 -1.49 -8.07
CA ASP A 80 9.06 -0.94 -9.43
C ASP A 80 8.74 -2.01 -10.46
N PHE A 81 9.44 -3.15 -10.42
CA PHE A 81 9.19 -4.30 -11.29
C PHE A 81 7.72 -4.75 -11.22
N ALA A 82 7.16 -4.91 -10.01
CA ALA A 82 5.77 -5.33 -9.81
C ALA A 82 4.76 -4.34 -10.44
N GLY A 83 5.12 -3.06 -10.56
CA GLY A 83 4.34 -2.02 -11.23
C GLY A 83 4.46 -2.02 -12.76
N MET A 84 5.62 -2.44 -13.29
CA MET A 84 5.92 -2.41 -14.72
C MET A 84 5.30 -3.57 -15.50
N VAL A 85 5.19 -4.76 -14.90
CA VAL A 85 4.73 -5.98 -15.59
C VAL A 85 3.31 -6.37 -15.19
N SER A 86 2.62 -7.14 -16.05
CA SER A 86 1.27 -7.64 -15.78
C SER A 86 1.33 -9.05 -15.19
N GLY A 87 0.52 -9.32 -14.15
CA GLY A 87 0.34 -10.66 -13.59
C GLY A 87 -0.31 -11.67 -14.54
N ALA A 88 -0.86 -11.21 -15.69
CA ALA A 88 -1.38 -12.09 -16.73
C ALA A 88 -0.27 -12.84 -17.49
N GLY A 89 0.91 -12.25 -17.61
CA GLY A 89 2.02 -12.83 -18.38
C GLY A 89 3.27 -13.14 -17.55
N GLU A 90 3.33 -12.68 -16.31
CA GLU A 90 4.55 -12.80 -15.48
C GLU A 90 4.21 -13.27 -14.07
N ASP A 91 4.97 -14.23 -13.57
CA ASP A 91 4.95 -14.62 -12.16
C ASP A 91 5.87 -13.70 -11.37
N LYS A 92 5.28 -12.65 -10.81
CA LYS A 92 6.02 -11.59 -10.13
C LYS A 92 6.72 -12.06 -8.85
N PHE A 93 6.15 -13.02 -8.14
CA PHE A 93 6.78 -13.59 -6.96
C PHE A 93 8.06 -14.35 -7.34
N SER A 94 7.98 -15.24 -8.34
CA SER A 94 9.16 -15.94 -8.83
C SER A 94 10.21 -15.00 -9.40
N ALA A 95 9.81 -14.00 -10.18
CA ALA A 95 10.73 -13.06 -10.82
C ALA A 95 11.46 -12.13 -9.84
N THR A 96 10.81 -11.77 -8.73
CA THR A 96 11.38 -10.87 -7.71
C THR A 96 12.04 -11.61 -6.55
N GLY A 97 11.82 -12.93 -6.41
CA GLY A 97 12.23 -13.70 -5.26
C GLY A 97 11.44 -13.41 -3.98
N LEU A 98 10.30 -12.71 -4.11
CA LEU A 98 9.40 -12.46 -2.98
C LEU A 98 8.59 -13.71 -2.64
N THR A 99 8.23 -13.85 -1.38
CA THR A 99 7.48 -14.99 -0.85
C THR A 99 6.01 -14.62 -0.66
N ALA A 100 5.11 -15.35 -1.34
CA ALA A 100 3.68 -15.24 -1.11
C ALA A 100 3.26 -16.12 0.07
N VAL A 101 2.80 -15.51 1.16
CA VAL A 101 2.27 -16.22 2.31
C VAL A 101 0.76 -16.08 2.35
N ARG A 102 0.05 -17.19 2.59
CA ARG A 102 -1.41 -17.16 2.73
C ARG A 102 -1.83 -16.52 4.04
N SER A 103 -2.68 -15.50 3.98
CA SER A 103 -3.31 -14.94 5.17
C SER A 103 -4.17 -15.98 5.88
N LYS A 104 -4.16 -15.95 7.22
CA LYS A 104 -5.07 -16.74 8.07
C LYS A 104 -6.38 -16.00 8.36
N VAL A 105 -6.46 -14.72 7.97
CA VAL A 105 -7.54 -13.79 8.34
C VAL A 105 -8.47 -13.51 7.17
N VAL A 106 -7.89 -13.41 5.95
CA VAL A 106 -8.63 -13.11 4.71
C VAL A 106 -8.20 -14.04 3.58
N ASP A 107 -9.03 -14.21 2.55
CA ASP A 107 -8.70 -15.02 1.38
C ASP A 107 -7.82 -14.22 0.40
N ALA A 108 -6.63 -13.86 0.86
CA ALA A 108 -5.62 -13.17 0.07
C ALA A 108 -4.20 -13.57 0.51
N PRO A 109 -3.20 -13.48 -0.38
CA PRO A 109 -1.81 -13.63 0.00
C PRO A 109 -1.26 -12.31 0.57
N TYR A 110 -0.14 -12.36 1.27
CA TYR A 110 0.69 -11.19 1.55
C TYR A 110 2.15 -11.47 1.18
N VAL A 111 2.96 -10.43 1.10
CA VAL A 111 4.40 -10.50 0.84
C VAL A 111 5.12 -10.61 2.16
N ASP A 112 5.81 -11.73 2.41
CA ASP A 112 6.46 -12.03 3.70
C ASP A 112 7.57 -11.03 4.04
N GLU A 113 8.32 -10.58 3.03
CA GLU A 113 9.43 -9.65 3.19
C GLU A 113 8.99 -8.19 3.45
N CYS A 114 7.70 -7.87 3.35
CA CYS A 114 7.23 -6.52 3.66
C CYS A 114 7.11 -6.32 5.17
N PRO A 115 7.75 -5.29 5.74
CA PRO A 115 7.78 -5.09 7.20
C PRO A 115 6.41 -4.79 7.83
N LEU A 116 5.43 -4.34 7.03
CA LEU A 116 4.08 -4.04 7.49
C LEU A 116 3.05 -4.52 6.47
N VAL A 117 2.03 -5.24 6.93
CA VAL A 117 0.97 -5.83 6.11
C VAL A 117 -0.40 -5.55 6.72
N LEU A 118 -1.32 -5.04 5.91
CA LEU A 118 -2.73 -4.85 6.28
C LEU A 118 -3.56 -5.92 5.56
N GLU A 119 -4.29 -6.75 6.30
CA GLU A 119 -5.13 -7.82 5.79
C GLU A 119 -6.58 -7.33 5.72
N CYS A 120 -7.13 -7.22 4.50
CA CYS A 120 -8.33 -6.47 4.23
C CYS A 120 -9.43 -7.32 3.60
N LYS A 121 -10.66 -7.21 4.16
CA LYS A 121 -11.89 -7.67 3.52
C LYS A 121 -12.49 -6.51 2.73
N LEU A 122 -12.88 -6.75 1.48
CA LEU A 122 -13.55 -5.73 0.67
C LEU A 122 -14.85 -5.27 1.35
N GLN A 123 -14.94 -3.98 1.65
CA GLN A 123 -16.07 -3.34 2.33
C GLN A 123 -16.96 -2.59 1.34
N ALA A 124 -16.36 -1.86 0.40
CA ALA A 124 -17.07 -1.07 -0.59
C ALA A 124 -16.24 -0.89 -1.86
N THR A 125 -16.92 -0.54 -2.93
CA THR A 125 -16.33 -0.27 -4.25
C THR A 125 -16.95 1.00 -4.79
N LEU A 126 -16.13 1.92 -5.33
CA LEU A 126 -16.56 3.16 -5.93
C LEU A 126 -15.91 3.33 -7.31
N GLU A 127 -16.74 3.44 -8.35
CA GLU A 127 -16.28 3.70 -9.71
C GLU A 127 -15.96 5.19 -9.89
N LEU A 128 -14.70 5.48 -10.24
CA LEU A 128 -14.17 6.84 -10.40
C LEU A 128 -13.60 7.04 -11.82
N GLY A 129 -14.40 6.89 -12.84
CA GLY A 129 -13.93 7.01 -14.23
C GLY A 129 -12.88 5.96 -14.59
N SER A 130 -11.60 6.35 -14.68
CA SER A 130 -10.50 5.43 -15.07
C SER A 130 -10.07 4.46 -13.97
N HIS A 131 -10.59 4.59 -12.76
CA HIS A 131 -10.22 3.76 -11.61
C HIS A 131 -11.45 3.31 -10.82
N THR A 132 -11.36 2.13 -10.29
CA THR A 132 -12.22 1.64 -9.21
C THR A 132 -11.48 1.82 -7.89
N GLN A 133 -12.08 2.54 -6.95
CA GLN A 133 -11.57 2.61 -5.59
C GLN A 133 -12.16 1.46 -4.77
N PHE A 134 -11.29 0.59 -4.30
CA PHE A 134 -11.61 -0.49 -3.36
C PHE A 134 -11.38 -0.02 -1.94
N VAL A 135 -12.40 -0.06 -1.10
CA VAL A 135 -12.30 0.19 0.33
C VAL A 135 -12.25 -1.14 1.05
N GLY A 136 -11.12 -1.45 1.65
CA GLY A 136 -10.91 -2.65 2.46
C GLY A 136 -11.05 -2.35 3.94
N ARG A 137 -11.93 -3.09 4.63
CA ARG A 137 -11.96 -3.11 6.09
C ARG A 137 -10.73 -3.89 6.57
N ILE A 138 -9.89 -3.25 7.37
CA ILE A 138 -8.70 -3.84 7.95
C ILE A 138 -9.13 -4.79 9.07
N LEU A 139 -8.85 -6.08 8.92
CA LEU A 139 -9.17 -7.10 9.92
C LEU A 139 -7.96 -7.43 10.79
N ASN A 140 -6.75 -7.26 10.25
CA ASN A 140 -5.50 -7.45 10.96
C ASN A 140 -4.40 -6.59 10.36
N VAL A 141 -3.42 -6.25 11.18
CA VAL A 141 -2.16 -5.61 10.78
C VAL A 141 -1.01 -6.44 11.32
N GLY A 142 -0.24 -7.04 10.41
CA GLY A 142 1.00 -7.73 10.71
C GLY A 142 2.18 -6.77 10.60
N ILE A 143 3.12 -6.86 11.52
CA ILE A 143 4.35 -6.06 11.52
C ILE A 143 5.54 -6.91 11.95
N GLU A 144 6.69 -6.73 11.32
CA GLU A 144 7.93 -7.32 11.77
C GLU A 144 8.31 -6.81 13.17
N THR A 145 8.68 -7.71 14.06
CA THR A 145 9.03 -7.35 15.45
C THR A 145 10.21 -6.38 15.52
N GLY A 146 11.15 -6.46 14.58
CA GLY A 146 12.26 -5.51 14.43
C GLY A 146 11.84 -4.08 14.08
N CYS A 147 10.62 -3.91 13.58
CA CYS A 147 10.03 -2.61 13.25
C CYS A 147 9.22 -1.98 14.40
N LEU A 148 9.22 -2.62 15.57
CA LEU A 148 8.66 -2.04 16.80
C LEU A 148 9.72 -1.26 17.57
N ASN A 149 9.30 -0.16 18.20
CA ASN A 149 10.15 0.57 19.15
C ASN A 149 10.20 -0.13 20.51
N GLU A 150 10.94 0.42 21.46
CA GLU A 150 11.11 -0.13 22.82
C GLU A 150 9.80 -0.25 23.61
N SER A 151 8.78 0.52 23.23
CA SER A 151 7.44 0.46 23.84
C SER A 151 6.49 -0.50 23.11
N GLY A 152 6.99 -1.28 22.14
CA GLY A 152 6.18 -2.20 21.33
C GLY A 152 5.25 -1.54 20.33
N GLN A 153 5.47 -0.26 19.99
CA GLN A 153 4.70 0.47 19.00
C GLN A 153 5.41 0.47 17.65
N PRO A 154 4.67 0.48 16.52
CA PRO A 154 5.25 0.62 15.19
C PRO A 154 6.16 1.84 15.09
N ASP A 155 7.36 1.64 14.53
CA ASP A 155 8.33 2.69 14.29
C ASP A 155 8.50 2.91 12.79
N MET A 156 8.01 4.05 12.29
CA MET A 156 8.05 4.38 10.87
C MET A 156 9.49 4.41 10.32
N TYR A 157 10.47 4.79 11.12
CA TYR A 157 11.88 4.85 10.67
C TYR A 157 12.53 3.47 10.59
N ARG A 158 12.07 2.50 11.39
CA ARG A 158 12.49 1.10 11.30
C ARG A 158 11.77 0.37 10.15
N ILE A 159 10.53 0.73 9.87
CA ILE A 159 9.80 0.26 8.68
C ILE A 159 10.45 0.81 7.41
N ASP A 160 10.95 2.05 7.44
CA ASP A 160 11.55 2.77 6.30
C ASP A 160 10.66 2.71 5.04
N PRO A 161 9.37 3.11 5.13
CA PRO A 161 8.41 2.87 4.06
C PRO A 161 8.78 3.60 2.78
N LEU A 162 8.63 2.90 1.65
CA LEU A 162 8.87 3.45 0.33
C LEU A 162 7.79 4.45 -0.06
N LEU A 163 8.20 5.62 -0.54
CA LEU A 163 7.34 6.67 -1.08
C LEU A 163 7.56 6.81 -2.59
N TYR A 164 6.53 7.29 -3.29
CA TYR A 164 6.58 7.57 -4.72
C TYR A 164 6.32 9.04 -5.00
N ASP A 165 7.23 9.68 -5.75
CA ASP A 165 7.04 11.00 -6.34
C ASP A 165 6.48 10.86 -7.75
N GLY A 166 5.17 11.04 -7.89
CA GLY A 166 4.49 10.94 -9.19
C GLY A 166 4.85 12.06 -10.17
N GLY A 167 5.35 13.19 -9.69
CA GLY A 167 5.77 14.32 -10.52
C GLY A 167 7.11 14.08 -11.21
N GLN A 168 8.07 13.53 -10.49
CA GLN A 168 9.41 13.22 -11.01
C GLN A 168 9.57 11.75 -11.40
N LYS A 169 8.56 10.91 -11.09
CA LYS A 169 8.60 9.44 -11.28
C LYS A 169 9.80 8.80 -10.56
N GLN A 170 9.94 9.12 -9.29
CA GLN A 170 11.04 8.66 -8.45
C GLN A 170 10.51 8.00 -7.18
N TYR A 171 11.31 7.11 -6.62
CA TYR A 171 11.08 6.57 -5.28
C TYR A 171 11.88 7.36 -4.25
N CYS A 172 11.28 7.58 -3.08
CA CYS A 172 11.87 8.37 -2.00
C CYS A 172 11.74 7.65 -0.66
N ARG A 173 12.55 8.07 0.31
CA ARG A 173 12.46 7.67 1.72
C ARG A 173 11.71 8.71 2.54
N VAL A 174 11.30 8.31 3.74
CA VAL A 174 10.82 9.25 4.77
C VAL A 174 12.00 10.10 5.26
N GLY A 175 11.76 11.40 5.47
CA GLY A 175 12.75 12.31 6.05
C GLY A 175 12.77 12.27 7.58
N GLU A 176 13.62 13.12 8.19
CA GLU A 176 13.79 13.23 9.63
C GLU A 176 12.54 13.71 10.37
N PRO A 177 12.34 13.29 11.66
CA PRO A 177 11.22 13.75 12.45
C PRO A 177 11.33 15.22 12.82
N LEU A 178 10.24 15.95 12.72
CA LEU A 178 10.19 17.39 13.06
C LEU A 178 9.83 17.66 14.53
N GLY A 179 9.23 16.67 15.22
CA GLY A 179 8.82 16.78 16.61
C GLY A 179 7.51 16.05 16.90
N LYS A 180 7.06 16.07 18.15
CA LYS A 180 5.84 15.37 18.59
C LYS A 180 4.58 16.07 18.09
N ALA A 181 3.66 15.31 17.51
CA ALA A 181 2.30 15.76 17.23
C ALA A 181 1.61 16.23 18.53
N PHE A 182 0.66 17.12 18.42
CA PHE A 182 -0.05 17.77 19.55
C PHE A 182 0.86 18.56 20.52
N SER A 183 2.14 18.75 20.18
CA SER A 183 3.12 19.52 20.95
C SER A 183 3.63 20.72 20.16
N LEU A 184 3.97 20.54 18.89
CA LEU A 184 4.49 21.61 18.03
C LEU A 184 3.52 22.80 17.90
N GLY A 185 2.22 22.54 17.93
CA GLY A 185 1.17 23.56 17.82
C GLY A 185 1.02 24.45 19.05
N ARG A 186 1.56 24.07 20.21
CA ARG A 186 1.41 24.84 21.46
C ARG A 186 1.99 26.26 21.37
N ARG A 187 2.96 26.48 20.49
CA ARG A 187 3.50 27.83 20.20
C ARG A 187 2.47 28.84 19.70
N TYR A 188 1.28 28.38 19.29
CA TYR A 188 0.17 29.27 18.87
C TYR A 188 -0.86 29.52 19.95
N GLY A 189 -0.54 29.25 21.24
CA GLY A 189 -1.37 29.65 22.37
C GLY A 189 -2.39 28.61 22.84
N LEU A 190 -2.09 27.29 22.65
CA LEU A 190 -2.84 26.17 23.24
C LEU A 190 -2.28 25.78 24.60
#